data_eef9ee7fe3651c2e99b77c79c1477d58
#
_entry.id   eef9ee7fe3651c2e99b77c79c1477d58
#
_cell.length_a   1.000
_cell.length_b   1.000
_cell.length_c   1.000
_cell.angle_alpha   90.00
_cell.angle_beta   90.00
_cell.angle_gamma   90.00
#
_symmetry.space_group_name_H-M   'P 1'
#
loop_
_entity.id
_entity.type
_entity.pdbx_description
1 polymer ?
#
loop_
_entity_poly.entity_id
_entity_poly.type
_entity_poly.pdbx_seq_one_letter_code
_entity_poly.pdbx_strand_id
1 'polypeptide(L)'
;FFVDQGDKNWNFSYIDTSIDQGIATVTINRPEAMNALNETVVSQLGDALDLVNADDSVHTIVLDGAGKAFVAGADVKFFVDKIRADAIPDIVEFTANGHIVLDKLESSSKTTVALTTGLALGGGLELALACDYRIGTRRTQFRFPETSIGIYPGLGGSQRHARICGLPAARLACFAGEFMAGSATSDH
;
A
#
# COMPACT_ATOMS: atom_id res chain seq x y z
N PHE A 1 5.09 -31.37 18.66
CA PHE A 1 4.98 -30.22 19.58
C PHE A 1 4.48 -29.06 18.75
N PHE A 2 3.16 -28.80 18.83
CA PHE A 2 2.61 -27.55 18.33
C PHE A 2 2.96 -26.48 19.38
N VAL A 3 3.86 -25.57 19.06
CA VAL A 3 3.99 -24.33 19.82
C VAL A 3 2.82 -23.47 19.35
N ASP A 4 1.87 -23.25 20.23
CA ASP A 4 0.83 -22.23 20.07
C ASP A 4 1.56 -20.87 20.00
N GLN A 5 1.78 -20.40 18.78
CA GLN A 5 2.25 -19.06 18.52
C GLN A 5 1.03 -18.17 18.68
N GLY A 6 0.74 -17.82 19.95
CA GLY A 6 -0.36 -16.94 20.30
C GLY A 6 -0.36 -15.72 19.39
N ASP A 7 -1.55 -15.38 18.88
CA ASP A 7 -1.78 -14.18 18.10
C ASP A 7 -1.12 -12.99 18.81
N LYS A 8 0.00 -12.52 18.26
CA LYS A 8 0.62 -11.27 18.68
C LYS A 8 -0.30 -10.15 18.24
N ASN A 9 -1.37 -9.93 19.00
CA ASN A 9 -2.37 -8.92 18.68
C ASN A 9 -1.79 -7.55 19.08
N TRP A 10 -1.09 -6.91 18.15
CA TRP A 10 -0.69 -5.52 18.29
C TRP A 10 -1.94 -4.66 18.10
N ASN A 11 -2.29 -3.88 19.09
CA ASN A 11 -3.59 -3.22 19.25
C ASN A 11 -3.70 -1.98 18.34
N PHE A 12 -3.71 -2.19 17.01
CA PHE A 12 -3.95 -1.15 16.01
C PHE A 12 -5.43 -1.02 15.70
N SER A 13 -5.86 0.19 15.32
CA SER A 13 -7.27 0.46 14.97
C SER A 13 -7.62 0.08 13.52
N TYR A 14 -6.61 0.11 12.62
CA TYR A 14 -6.80 -0.08 11.18
C TYR A 14 -5.82 -1.08 10.56
N ILE A 15 -4.99 -1.72 11.35
CA ILE A 15 -4.05 -2.74 10.87
C ILE A 15 -4.25 -4.01 11.69
N ASP A 16 -4.59 -5.09 11.00
CA ASP A 16 -4.58 -6.43 11.56
C ASP A 16 -3.29 -7.13 11.18
N THR A 17 -2.73 -7.92 12.09
CA THR A 17 -1.52 -8.69 11.86
C THR A 17 -1.69 -10.12 12.33
N SER A 18 -1.21 -11.06 11.54
CA SER A 18 -1.12 -12.47 11.94
C SER A 18 0.19 -13.06 11.42
N ILE A 19 0.75 -14.03 12.15
CA ILE A 19 1.95 -14.75 11.74
C ILE A 19 1.62 -16.24 11.74
N ASP A 20 1.79 -16.88 10.58
CA ASP A 20 1.64 -18.33 10.43
C ASP A 20 2.78 -18.88 9.60
N GLN A 21 3.45 -19.90 10.09
CA GLN A 21 4.58 -20.59 9.43
C GLN A 21 5.64 -19.65 8.83
N GLY A 22 5.96 -18.56 9.53
CA GLY A 22 6.96 -17.58 9.10
C GLY A 22 6.46 -16.58 8.06
N ILE A 23 5.17 -16.57 7.77
CA ILE A 23 4.51 -15.57 6.93
C ILE A 23 3.74 -14.62 7.83
N ALA A 24 4.13 -13.35 7.82
CA ALA A 24 3.38 -12.28 8.47
C ALA A 24 2.39 -11.69 7.47
N THR A 25 1.10 -11.74 7.78
CA THR A 25 0.08 -11.03 7.02
C THR A 25 -0.25 -9.72 7.73
N VAL A 26 -0.06 -8.62 7.05
CA VAL A 26 -0.38 -7.25 7.49
C VAL A 26 -1.55 -6.77 6.67
N THR A 27 -2.72 -6.66 7.27
CA THR A 27 -3.97 -6.32 6.58
C THR A 27 -4.40 -4.92 6.95
N ILE A 28 -4.55 -4.04 5.96
CA ILE A 28 -5.18 -2.73 6.15
C ILE A 28 -6.68 -2.95 6.28
N ASN A 29 -7.24 -2.66 7.45
CA ASN A 29 -8.63 -2.95 7.80
C ASN A 29 -9.42 -1.66 8.09
N ARG A 30 -9.75 -0.93 7.01
CA ARG A 30 -10.62 0.25 7.00
C ARG A 30 -11.62 0.16 5.83
N PRO A 31 -12.40 -0.94 5.75
CA PRO A 31 -13.22 -1.25 4.58
C PRO A 31 -14.31 -0.23 4.28
N GLU A 32 -14.80 0.50 5.30
CA GLU A 32 -15.79 1.59 5.15
C GLU A 32 -15.27 2.76 4.30
N ALA A 33 -13.95 2.95 4.25
CA ALA A 33 -13.26 3.93 3.40
C ALA A 33 -12.45 3.25 2.28
N MET A 34 -12.77 2.00 1.91
CA MET A 34 -12.04 1.22 0.91
C MET A 34 -10.52 1.17 1.18
N ASN A 35 -10.14 1.11 2.45
CA ASN A 35 -8.76 1.08 2.95
C ASN A 35 -7.92 2.30 2.54
N ALA A 36 -8.55 3.45 2.27
CA ALA A 36 -7.86 4.68 1.91
C ALA A 36 -6.88 5.12 3.01
N LEU A 37 -5.71 5.60 2.59
CA LEU A 37 -4.62 6.01 3.45
C LEU A 37 -4.91 7.37 4.09
N ASN A 38 -4.91 7.39 5.42
CA ASN A 38 -4.87 8.61 6.23
C ASN A 38 -3.66 8.54 7.18
N GLU A 39 -3.45 9.59 7.99
CA GLU A 39 -2.33 9.68 8.94
C GLU A 39 -2.25 8.45 9.85
N THR A 40 -3.38 8.00 10.40
CA THR A 40 -3.44 6.86 11.32
C THR A 40 -3.08 5.55 10.62
N VAL A 41 -3.62 5.31 9.43
CA VAL A 41 -3.29 4.09 8.65
C VAL A 41 -1.81 4.06 8.31
N VAL A 42 -1.25 5.19 7.83
CA VAL A 42 0.18 5.27 7.46
C VAL A 42 1.08 5.04 8.68
N SER A 43 0.78 5.69 9.82
CA SER A 43 1.54 5.50 11.06
C SER A 43 1.48 4.05 11.53
N GLN A 44 0.28 3.48 11.67
CA GLN A 44 0.10 2.11 12.15
C GLN A 44 0.71 1.06 11.21
N LEU A 45 0.64 1.29 9.90
CA LEU A 45 1.30 0.43 8.92
C LEU A 45 2.83 0.47 9.09
N GLY A 46 3.39 1.66 9.32
CA GLY A 46 4.81 1.82 9.61
C GLY A 46 5.26 1.06 10.86
N ASP A 47 4.48 1.16 11.95
CA ASP A 47 4.74 0.47 13.20
C ASP A 47 4.60 -1.06 13.04
N ALA A 48 3.57 -1.52 12.34
CA ALA A 48 3.37 -2.94 12.06
C ALA A 48 4.53 -3.53 11.23
N LEU A 49 5.00 -2.80 10.22
CA LEU A 49 6.16 -3.22 9.42
C LEU A 49 7.44 -3.30 10.26
N ASP A 50 7.68 -2.37 11.18
CA ASP A 50 8.82 -2.44 12.10
C ASP A 50 8.77 -3.71 12.95
N LEU A 51 7.59 -4.02 13.50
CA LEU A 51 7.39 -5.19 14.35
C LEU A 51 7.61 -6.51 13.59
N VAL A 52 7.04 -6.65 12.39
CA VAL A 52 7.20 -7.88 11.60
C VAL A 52 8.61 -8.01 11.00
N ASN A 53 9.27 -6.89 10.69
CA ASN A 53 10.67 -6.92 10.23
C ASN A 53 11.63 -7.32 11.36
N ALA A 54 11.35 -6.95 12.60
CA ALA A 54 12.16 -7.30 13.78
C ALA A 54 11.94 -8.75 14.26
N ASP A 55 10.92 -9.45 13.77
CA ASP A 55 10.64 -10.83 14.17
C ASP A 55 11.45 -11.83 13.34
N ASP A 56 12.44 -12.47 13.95
CA ASP A 56 13.33 -13.44 13.30
C ASP A 56 12.59 -14.68 12.77
N SER A 57 11.40 -14.99 13.29
CA SER A 57 10.59 -16.11 12.81
C SER A 57 9.90 -15.80 11.46
N VAL A 58 9.79 -14.52 11.09
CA VAL A 58 9.17 -14.08 9.83
C VAL A 58 10.20 -14.06 8.70
N HIS A 59 9.87 -14.64 7.57
CA HIS A 59 10.67 -14.59 6.34
C HIS A 59 9.92 -13.95 5.15
N THR A 60 8.59 -13.84 5.25
CA THR A 60 7.73 -13.24 4.22
C THR A 60 6.70 -12.32 4.85
N ILE A 61 6.51 -11.14 4.28
CA ILE A 61 5.48 -10.19 4.66
C ILE A 61 4.45 -10.11 3.53
N VAL A 62 3.21 -10.44 3.82
CA VAL A 62 2.08 -10.28 2.90
C VAL A 62 1.30 -9.04 3.31
N LEU A 63 1.22 -8.06 2.42
CA LEU A 63 0.39 -6.88 2.59
C LEU A 63 -0.95 -7.09 1.88
N ASP A 64 -2.06 -6.96 2.60
CA ASP A 64 -3.42 -7.18 2.10
C ASP A 64 -4.35 -6.04 2.50
N GLY A 65 -5.53 -6.01 1.92
CA GLY A 65 -6.61 -5.08 2.26
C GLY A 65 -7.90 -5.80 2.57
N ALA A 66 -8.52 -5.48 3.71
CA ALA A 66 -9.79 -6.07 4.11
C ALA A 66 -10.93 -5.68 3.16
N GLY A 67 -11.81 -6.62 2.85
CA GLY A 67 -13.05 -6.36 2.12
C GLY A 67 -12.89 -6.34 0.59
N LYS A 68 -13.33 -5.27 -0.08
CA LYS A 68 -13.49 -5.24 -1.55
C LYS A 68 -12.35 -4.52 -2.29
N ALA A 69 -11.46 -3.87 -1.57
CA ALA A 69 -10.36 -3.12 -2.12
C ALA A 69 -9.07 -3.49 -1.40
N PHE A 70 -7.97 -3.53 -2.12
CA PHE A 70 -6.65 -3.53 -1.51
C PHE A 70 -6.45 -2.19 -0.79
N VAL A 71 -6.23 -1.11 -1.53
CA VAL A 71 -6.17 0.26 -1.03
C VAL A 71 -6.63 1.21 -2.12
N ALA A 72 -7.68 1.99 -1.87
CA ALA A 72 -8.24 2.91 -2.86
C ALA A 72 -7.64 4.32 -2.79
N GLY A 73 -6.32 4.40 -2.63
CA GLY A 73 -5.59 5.68 -2.64
C GLY A 73 -5.49 6.34 -1.29
N ALA A 74 -5.14 7.62 -1.31
CA ALA A 74 -5.16 8.46 -0.13
C ALA A 74 -6.58 8.96 0.17
N ASP A 75 -6.88 9.23 1.44
CA ASP A 75 -8.17 9.76 1.85
C ASP A 75 -8.31 11.23 1.39
N VAL A 76 -9.06 11.43 0.29
CA VAL A 76 -9.26 12.75 -0.33
C VAL A 76 -9.86 13.74 0.67
N LYS A 77 -10.71 13.28 1.60
CA LYS A 77 -11.28 14.14 2.62
C LYS A 77 -10.20 14.73 3.52
N PHE A 78 -9.21 13.93 3.92
CA PHE A 78 -8.05 14.42 4.67
C PHE A 78 -7.38 15.60 3.97
N PHE A 79 -7.07 15.47 2.68
CA PHE A 79 -6.44 16.57 1.91
C PHE A 79 -7.32 17.82 1.84
N VAL A 80 -8.61 17.65 1.56
CA VAL A 80 -9.55 18.78 1.47
C VAL A 80 -9.66 19.51 2.81
N ASP A 81 -9.75 18.78 3.91
CA ASP A 81 -9.87 19.37 5.25
C ASP A 81 -8.58 20.12 5.63
N LYS A 82 -7.39 19.56 5.34
CA LYS A 82 -6.11 20.23 5.62
C LYS A 82 -5.89 21.47 4.75
N ILE A 83 -6.25 21.42 3.46
CA ILE A 83 -6.17 22.60 2.57
C ILE A 83 -7.10 23.72 3.06
N ARG A 84 -8.35 23.40 3.46
CA ARG A 84 -9.30 24.39 4.00
C ARG A 84 -8.84 25.01 5.32
N ALA A 85 -8.10 24.24 6.11
CA ALA A 85 -7.53 24.70 7.38
C ALA A 85 -6.20 25.45 7.22
N ASP A 86 -5.69 25.64 5.99
CA ASP A 86 -4.37 26.18 5.68
C ASP A 86 -3.21 25.38 6.35
N ALA A 87 -3.44 24.07 6.55
CA ALA A 87 -2.53 23.16 7.21
C ALA A 87 -1.70 22.34 6.18
N ILE A 88 -1.11 23.03 5.20
CA ILE A 88 -0.26 22.40 4.17
C ILE A 88 0.93 21.62 4.76
N PRO A 89 1.58 22.07 5.86
CA PRO A 89 2.65 21.28 6.49
C PRO A 89 2.24 19.88 6.88
N ASP A 90 0.98 19.66 7.30
CA ASP A 90 0.47 18.34 7.68
C ASP A 90 0.40 17.40 6.45
N ILE A 91 0.08 17.94 5.27
CA ILE A 91 0.08 17.18 4.01
C ILE A 91 1.51 16.77 3.63
N VAL A 92 2.47 17.67 3.83
CA VAL A 92 3.89 17.39 3.58
C VAL A 92 4.39 16.29 4.53
N GLU A 93 4.03 16.38 5.82
CA GLU A 93 4.38 15.36 6.82
C GLU A 93 3.75 14.01 6.49
N PHE A 94 2.46 13.98 6.15
CA PHE A 94 1.77 12.76 5.70
C PHE A 94 2.49 12.11 4.51
N THR A 95 2.90 12.91 3.53
CA THR A 95 3.61 12.42 2.34
C THR A 95 5.00 11.88 2.72
N ALA A 96 5.72 12.58 3.57
CA ALA A 96 7.04 12.13 4.06
C ALA A 96 6.93 10.81 4.84
N ASN A 97 5.95 10.69 5.73
CA ASN A 97 5.69 9.45 6.47
C ASN A 97 5.27 8.32 5.53
N GLY A 98 4.48 8.61 4.49
CA GLY A 98 4.15 7.67 3.45
C GLY A 98 5.40 7.12 2.75
N HIS A 99 6.34 7.97 2.35
CA HIS A 99 7.62 7.53 1.78
C HIS A 99 8.40 6.63 2.71
N ILE A 100 8.49 6.96 4.01
CA ILE A 100 9.16 6.12 5.01
C ILE A 100 8.54 4.71 5.05
N VAL A 101 7.22 4.60 5.00
CA VAL A 101 6.53 3.30 4.99
C VAL A 101 6.84 2.50 3.73
N LEU A 102 6.84 3.14 2.56
CA LEU A 102 7.18 2.47 1.31
C LEU A 102 8.65 2.04 1.28
N ASP A 103 9.54 2.85 1.82
CA ASP A 103 10.96 2.53 1.92
C ASP A 103 11.21 1.33 2.88
N LYS A 104 10.41 1.19 3.96
CA LYS A 104 10.45 0.01 4.83
C LYS A 104 10.07 -1.29 4.09
N LEU A 105 9.12 -1.22 3.15
CA LEU A 105 8.76 -2.36 2.30
C LEU A 105 9.89 -2.67 1.31
N GLU A 106 10.39 -1.66 0.60
CA GLU A 106 11.39 -1.81 -0.46
C GLU A 106 12.77 -2.23 0.08
N SER A 107 13.12 -1.81 1.32
CA SER A 107 14.39 -2.13 1.98
C SER A 107 14.30 -3.32 2.94
N SER A 108 13.16 -3.97 3.06
CA SER A 108 12.99 -5.13 3.92
C SER A 108 13.95 -6.26 3.54
N SER A 109 14.57 -6.90 4.54
CA SER A 109 15.33 -8.13 4.32
C SER A 109 14.46 -9.36 4.11
N LYS A 110 13.15 -9.21 4.29
CA LYS A 110 12.14 -10.26 4.12
C LYS A 110 11.46 -10.11 2.77
N THR A 111 11.01 -11.20 2.19
CA THR A 111 10.23 -11.13 0.94
C THR A 111 8.92 -10.41 1.18
N THR A 112 8.65 -9.36 0.41
CA THR A 112 7.42 -8.57 0.51
C THR A 112 6.47 -8.87 -0.64
N VAL A 113 5.21 -9.15 -0.34
CA VAL A 113 4.18 -9.55 -1.31
C VAL A 113 2.93 -8.69 -1.12
N ALA A 114 2.53 -7.94 -2.14
CA ALA A 114 1.21 -7.30 -2.14
C ALA A 114 0.16 -8.26 -2.69
N LEU A 115 -0.81 -8.64 -1.85
CA LEU A 115 -1.97 -9.43 -2.26
C LEU A 115 -3.10 -8.47 -2.65
N THR A 116 -3.13 -8.08 -3.92
CA THR A 116 -4.05 -7.06 -4.41
C THR A 116 -5.38 -7.68 -4.83
N THR A 117 -6.42 -7.38 -4.06
CA THR A 117 -7.81 -7.77 -4.38
C THR A 117 -8.63 -6.51 -4.67
N GLY A 118 -9.39 -6.50 -5.77
CA GLY A 118 -10.23 -5.35 -6.13
C GLY A 118 -9.41 -4.11 -6.53
N LEU A 119 -9.64 -2.98 -5.85
CA LEU A 119 -9.04 -1.70 -6.22
C LEU A 119 -7.67 -1.48 -5.57
N ALA A 120 -6.68 -1.13 -6.38
CA ALA A 120 -5.37 -0.63 -5.95
C ALA A 120 -5.11 0.70 -6.67
N LEU A 121 -5.51 1.81 -6.06
CA LEU A 121 -5.51 3.13 -6.69
C LEU A 121 -4.48 4.05 -6.05
N GLY A 122 -3.84 4.92 -6.83
CA GLY A 122 -2.93 5.94 -6.34
C GLY A 122 -1.92 5.40 -5.33
N GLY A 123 -1.93 5.93 -4.10
CA GLY A 123 -1.08 5.46 -3.00
C GLY A 123 -1.19 3.95 -2.72
N GLY A 124 -2.32 3.32 -3.02
CA GLY A 124 -2.48 1.86 -2.92
C GLY A 124 -1.70 1.11 -4.00
N LEU A 125 -1.69 1.63 -5.23
CA LEU A 125 -0.82 1.10 -6.27
C LEU A 125 0.65 1.35 -5.94
N GLU A 126 0.98 2.50 -5.37
CA GLU A 126 2.33 2.85 -4.93
C GLU A 126 2.83 1.89 -3.83
N LEU A 127 1.99 1.54 -2.86
CA LEU A 127 2.27 0.48 -1.87
C LEU A 127 2.55 -0.87 -2.52
N ALA A 128 1.69 -1.28 -3.46
CA ALA A 128 1.88 -2.54 -4.17
C ALA A 128 3.19 -2.56 -4.99
N LEU A 129 3.57 -1.43 -5.59
CA LEU A 129 4.82 -1.30 -6.35
C LEU A 129 6.07 -1.28 -5.46
N ALA A 130 5.95 -0.96 -4.18
CA ALA A 130 7.06 -1.01 -3.23
C ALA A 130 7.36 -2.43 -2.72
N CYS A 131 6.45 -3.38 -2.92
CA CYS A 131 6.70 -4.80 -2.60
C CYS A 131 7.50 -5.49 -3.69
N ASP A 132 8.22 -6.58 -3.34
CA ASP A 132 8.94 -7.42 -4.30
C ASP A 132 8.00 -8.06 -5.30
N TYR A 133 6.89 -8.61 -4.81
CA TYR A 133 5.90 -9.31 -5.63
C TYR A 133 4.50 -8.72 -5.49
N ARG A 134 3.72 -8.84 -6.53
CA ARG A 134 2.31 -8.45 -6.61
C ARG A 134 1.50 -9.64 -7.09
N ILE A 135 0.56 -10.09 -6.27
CA ILE A 135 -0.38 -11.17 -6.61
C ILE A 135 -1.75 -10.54 -6.70
N GLY A 136 -2.33 -10.57 -7.89
CA GLY A 136 -3.65 -10.02 -8.15
C GLY A 136 -4.67 -11.09 -8.55
N THR A 137 -5.93 -10.72 -8.49
CA THR A 137 -7.04 -11.50 -9.05
C THR A 137 -7.45 -10.90 -10.39
N ARG A 138 -8.28 -11.62 -11.18
CA ARG A 138 -8.88 -11.06 -12.40
C ARG A 138 -9.76 -9.82 -12.15
N ARG A 139 -10.15 -9.57 -10.91
CA ARG A 139 -10.93 -8.40 -10.48
C ARG A 139 -10.06 -7.24 -10.03
N THR A 140 -8.74 -7.45 -9.91
CA THR A 140 -7.82 -6.39 -9.52
C THR A 140 -7.79 -5.30 -10.59
N GLN A 141 -7.91 -4.07 -10.14
CA GLN A 141 -7.86 -2.89 -10.98
C GLN A 141 -6.80 -1.94 -10.42
N PHE A 142 -5.81 -1.65 -11.23
CA PHE A 142 -4.75 -0.70 -10.93
C PHE A 142 -5.01 0.63 -11.65
N ARG A 143 -4.76 1.75 -10.97
CA ARG A 143 -4.89 3.08 -11.57
C ARG A 143 -4.10 4.12 -10.80
N PHE A 144 -3.58 5.11 -11.51
CA PHE A 144 -3.15 6.39 -10.96
C PHE A 144 -4.18 7.47 -11.28
N PRO A 145 -5.17 7.72 -10.38
CA PRO A 145 -6.22 8.72 -10.63
C PRO A 145 -5.76 10.17 -10.41
N GLU A 146 -4.55 10.37 -9.92
CA GLU A 146 -4.01 11.64 -9.41
C GLU A 146 -4.14 12.78 -10.41
N THR A 147 -3.81 12.55 -11.68
CA THR A 147 -3.90 13.58 -12.72
C THR A 147 -5.33 14.03 -12.99
N SER A 148 -6.32 13.18 -12.73
CA SER A 148 -7.75 13.53 -12.86
C SER A 148 -8.21 14.58 -11.83
N ILE A 149 -7.44 14.78 -10.76
CA ILE A 149 -7.70 15.76 -9.70
C ILE A 149 -6.59 16.83 -9.58
N GLY A 150 -5.72 16.93 -10.60
CA GLY A 150 -4.72 17.99 -10.69
C GLY A 150 -3.46 17.77 -9.85
N ILE A 151 -3.20 16.54 -9.40
CA ILE A 151 -1.96 16.15 -8.70
C ILE A 151 -1.22 15.05 -9.46
N TYR A 152 -0.17 14.48 -8.90
CA TYR A 152 0.60 13.38 -9.46
C TYR A 152 0.82 12.29 -8.41
N PRO A 153 1.21 11.05 -8.79
CA PRO A 153 1.55 9.99 -7.84
C PRO A 153 2.70 10.43 -6.93
N GLY A 154 2.37 10.75 -5.67
CA GLY A 154 3.25 11.45 -4.74
C GLY A 154 4.11 10.55 -3.85
N LEU A 155 3.84 9.24 -3.81
CA LEU A 155 4.59 8.28 -2.99
C LEU A 155 5.60 7.45 -3.82
N GLY A 156 6.06 7.99 -4.95
CA GLY A 156 7.10 7.37 -5.79
C GLY A 156 6.56 6.44 -6.88
N GLY A 157 5.25 6.43 -7.13
CA GLY A 157 4.64 5.60 -8.16
C GLY A 157 5.17 5.88 -9.57
N SER A 158 5.45 7.13 -9.88
CA SER A 158 6.04 7.51 -11.16
C SER A 158 7.42 6.89 -11.41
N GLN A 159 8.23 6.71 -10.35
CA GLN A 159 9.54 6.10 -10.43
C GLN A 159 9.47 4.57 -10.40
N ARG A 160 8.74 3.99 -9.43
CA ARG A 160 8.61 2.53 -9.27
C ARG A 160 7.93 1.90 -10.48
N HIS A 161 6.85 2.49 -10.97
CA HIS A 161 6.16 1.97 -12.15
C HIS A 161 7.06 2.01 -13.39
N ALA A 162 7.85 3.07 -13.57
CA ALA A 162 8.79 3.16 -14.69
C ALA A 162 9.91 2.13 -14.62
N ARG A 163 10.40 1.80 -13.42
CA ARG A 163 11.42 0.77 -13.20
C ARG A 163 10.89 -0.65 -13.46
N ILE A 164 9.63 -0.90 -13.09
CA ILE A 164 9.01 -2.24 -13.18
C ILE A 164 8.44 -2.51 -14.56
N CYS A 165 7.67 -1.56 -15.12
CA CYS A 165 6.89 -1.74 -16.35
C CYS A 165 7.50 -1.02 -17.56
N GLY A 166 8.58 -0.28 -17.37
CA GLY A 166 9.19 0.56 -18.41
C GLY A 166 8.53 1.92 -18.57
N LEU A 167 9.29 2.86 -19.16
CA LEU A 167 8.89 4.26 -19.27
C LEU A 167 7.62 4.50 -20.12
N PRO A 168 7.38 3.80 -21.25
CA PRO A 168 6.16 3.99 -22.02
C PRO A 168 4.89 3.65 -21.22
N ALA A 169 4.88 2.52 -20.53
CA ALA A 169 3.75 2.09 -19.70
C ALA A 169 3.54 3.06 -18.52
N ALA A 170 4.61 3.51 -17.88
CA ALA A 170 4.54 4.47 -16.78
C ALA A 170 3.96 5.82 -17.22
N ARG A 171 4.35 6.32 -18.40
CA ARG A 171 3.77 7.55 -18.95
C ARG A 171 2.28 7.41 -19.20
N LEU A 172 1.86 6.30 -19.81
CA LEU A 172 0.45 6.04 -20.05
C LEU A 172 -0.34 5.96 -18.74
N ALA A 173 0.14 5.17 -17.79
CA ALA A 173 -0.53 5.01 -16.49
C ALA A 173 -0.63 6.32 -15.70
N CYS A 174 0.46 7.10 -15.63
CA CYS A 174 0.50 8.32 -14.83
C CYS A 174 -0.23 9.49 -15.50
N PHE A 175 -0.20 9.60 -16.84
CA PHE A 175 -0.80 10.76 -17.54
C PHE A 175 -2.23 10.52 -17.99
N ALA A 176 -2.55 9.32 -18.48
CA ALA A 176 -3.90 9.01 -18.90
C ALA A 176 -4.82 8.67 -17.72
N GLY A 177 -4.25 8.17 -16.64
CA GLY A 177 -5.02 7.76 -15.45
C GLY A 177 -6.05 6.67 -15.78
N GLU A 178 -5.76 5.80 -16.73
CA GLU A 178 -6.66 4.70 -17.11
C GLU A 178 -6.52 3.49 -16.21
N PHE A 179 -7.56 2.67 -16.15
CA PHE A 179 -7.53 1.41 -15.42
C PHE A 179 -6.68 0.38 -16.16
N MET A 180 -5.80 -0.26 -15.40
CA MET A 180 -5.04 -1.43 -15.84
C MET A 180 -5.63 -2.67 -15.16
N ALA A 181 -6.03 -3.66 -15.96
CA ALA A 181 -6.59 -4.91 -15.44
C ALA A 181 -5.48 -5.85 -14.94
N GLY A 182 -5.75 -6.60 -13.88
CA GLY A 182 -4.81 -7.58 -13.33
C GLY A 182 -4.36 -8.67 -14.33
N SER A 183 -5.17 -8.95 -15.36
CA SER A 183 -4.81 -9.85 -16.45
C SER A 183 -3.75 -9.29 -17.42
N ALA A 184 -3.54 -7.98 -17.44
CA ALA A 184 -2.51 -7.35 -18.28
C ALA A 184 -1.12 -7.32 -17.63
N THR A 185 -1.00 -7.74 -16.38
CA THR A 185 0.25 -7.69 -15.59
C THR A 185 0.95 -9.05 -15.47
N SER A 186 0.38 -10.12 -16.07
CA SER A 186 0.92 -11.49 -15.96
C SER A 186 1.95 -11.89 -17.03
N ASP A 187 2.24 -11.03 -18.00
CA ASP A 187 3.09 -11.36 -19.15
C ASP A 187 4.47 -10.70 -19.12
N HIS A 188 5.00 -10.36 -17.91
CA HIS A 188 6.35 -9.80 -17.80
C HIS A 188 7.10 -10.39 -16.62
#